data_bf0fd17b156924309ca77f70972a7e4f
#
_entry.id   bf0fd17b156924309ca77f70972a7e4f
#
_cell.length_a   1.000
_cell.length_b   1.000
_cell.length_c   1.000
_cell.angle_alpha   90.00
_cell.angle_beta   90.00
_cell.angle_gamma   90.00
#
_symmetry.space_group_name_H-M   'P 1'
#
loop_
_entity.id
_entity.type
_entity.pdbx_description
1 polymer ?
#
loop_
_entity_poly.entity_id
_entity_poly.type
_entity_poly.pdbx_seq_one_letter_code
_entity_poly.pdbx_strand_id
1 'polypeptide(L)'
;MHLEIYITDQCANCQEAVVIAEQAGGIVGLEVTVVNLDAPGQRVPAQVFAVPTYVLNGMVISLGNPERDGFLAGLRAELAHRSEERAK
;
A
#
# COMPACT_ATOMS: atom_id res chain seq x y z
N MET A 1 5.57 -2.92 -9.87
CA MET A 1 4.90 -1.89 -9.03
C MET A 1 4.94 -2.36 -7.59
N HIS A 2 5.32 -1.49 -6.68
CA HIS A 2 5.51 -1.85 -5.26
C HIS A 2 4.65 -0.96 -4.36
N LEU A 3 3.80 -1.59 -3.57
CA LEU A 3 2.95 -0.93 -2.58
C LEU A 3 3.48 -1.24 -1.18
N GLU A 4 3.76 -0.20 -0.42
CA GLU A 4 4.14 -0.32 0.99
C GLU A 4 3.01 0.26 1.84
N ILE A 5 2.62 -0.48 2.89
CA ILE A 5 1.58 -0.03 3.81
C ILE A 5 2.20 0.00 5.21
N TYR A 6 2.26 1.20 5.79
CA TYR A 6 2.86 1.42 7.11
C TYR A 6 1.77 1.39 8.19
N ILE A 7 1.97 0.53 9.18
CA ILE A 7 1.03 0.32 10.29
C ILE A 7 1.76 0.34 11.63
N THR A 8 0.98 0.37 12.73
CA THR A 8 1.49 0.19 14.08
C THR A 8 0.59 -0.81 14.83
N ASP A 9 1.06 -1.32 15.97
CA ASP A 9 0.29 -2.28 16.77
C ASP A 9 -0.95 -1.65 17.41
N GLN A 10 -0.88 -0.36 17.76
CA GLN A 10 -1.96 0.36 18.45
C GLN A 10 -2.81 1.17 17.48
N CYS A 11 -3.19 0.58 16.38
CA CYS A 11 -3.89 1.28 15.30
C CYS A 11 -5.21 0.56 15.00
N ALA A 12 -6.33 1.17 15.40
CA ALA A 12 -7.66 0.59 15.17
C ALA A 12 -7.97 0.43 13.67
N ASN A 13 -7.48 1.36 12.85
CA ASN A 13 -7.74 1.34 11.41
C ASN A 13 -6.79 0.43 10.63
N CYS A 14 -5.74 -0.06 11.27
CA CYS A 14 -4.75 -0.89 10.57
C CYS A 14 -5.23 -2.30 10.28
N GLN A 15 -6.32 -2.76 10.92
CA GLN A 15 -6.93 -4.04 10.59
C GLN A 15 -7.45 -4.03 9.15
N GLU A 16 -8.10 -2.96 8.75
CA GLU A 16 -8.57 -2.79 7.38
C GLU A 16 -7.37 -2.72 6.41
N ALA A 17 -6.29 -2.03 6.82
CA ALA A 17 -5.08 -1.96 6.01
C ALA A 17 -4.48 -3.34 5.73
N VAL A 18 -4.50 -4.24 6.72
CA VAL A 18 -4.03 -5.62 6.54
C VAL A 18 -4.91 -6.38 5.55
N VAL A 19 -6.23 -6.20 5.62
CA VAL A 19 -7.15 -6.82 4.67
C VAL A 19 -6.88 -6.32 3.26
N ILE A 20 -6.71 -5.02 3.09
CA ILE A 20 -6.36 -4.42 1.79
C ILE A 20 -5.04 -5.00 1.27
N ALA A 21 -4.03 -5.13 2.15
CA ALA A 21 -2.73 -5.69 1.79
C ALA A 21 -2.86 -7.12 1.29
N GLU A 22 -3.65 -7.95 1.98
CA GLU A 22 -3.86 -9.34 1.58
C GLU A 22 -4.52 -9.43 0.20
N GLN A 23 -5.54 -8.62 -0.04
CA GLN A 23 -6.23 -8.63 -1.33
C GLN A 23 -5.35 -8.05 -2.44
N ALA A 24 -4.60 -6.99 -2.15
CA ALA A 24 -3.65 -6.42 -3.11
C ALA A 24 -2.54 -7.40 -3.47
N GLY A 25 -2.13 -8.24 -2.52
CA GLY A 25 -1.11 -9.26 -2.75
C GLY A 25 -1.50 -10.30 -3.80
N GLY A 26 -2.79 -10.44 -4.10
CA GLY A 26 -3.28 -11.31 -5.17
C GLY A 26 -3.24 -10.70 -6.56
N ILE A 27 -2.88 -9.43 -6.67
CA ILE A 27 -2.82 -8.74 -7.97
C ILE A 27 -1.48 -9.05 -8.64
N VAL A 28 -1.54 -9.66 -9.82
CA VAL A 28 -0.33 -10.01 -10.59
C VAL A 28 0.41 -8.73 -11.00
N GLY A 29 1.71 -8.69 -10.78
CA GLY A 29 2.55 -7.54 -11.10
C GLY A 29 2.66 -6.51 -9.99
N LEU A 30 1.98 -6.71 -8.88
CA LEU A 30 2.06 -5.84 -7.71
C LEU A 30 2.77 -6.56 -6.56
N GLU A 31 3.84 -5.96 -6.06
CA GLU A 31 4.52 -6.41 -4.86
C GLU A 31 3.98 -5.59 -3.68
N VAL A 32 3.58 -6.26 -2.61
CA VAL A 32 3.00 -5.61 -1.44
C VAL A 32 3.84 -5.93 -0.20
N THR A 33 4.22 -4.88 0.52
CA THR A 33 4.95 -5.01 1.79
C THR A 33 4.18 -4.27 2.87
N VAL A 34 3.89 -4.96 3.97
CA VAL A 34 3.33 -4.32 5.17
C VAL A 34 4.49 -4.07 6.14
N VAL A 35 4.66 -2.82 6.54
CA VAL A 35 5.72 -2.40 7.44
C VAL A 35 5.10 -2.01 8.78
N ASN A 36 5.37 -2.80 9.82
CA ASN A 36 4.95 -2.47 11.18
C ASN A 36 6.04 -1.59 11.81
N LEU A 37 5.71 -0.33 12.07
CA LEU A 37 6.66 0.64 12.61
C LEU A 37 7.06 0.35 14.05
N ASP A 38 6.32 -0.50 14.75
CA ASP A 38 6.67 -0.93 16.11
C ASP A 38 7.66 -2.10 16.12
N ALA A 39 7.93 -2.69 14.96
CA ALA A 39 8.91 -3.79 14.89
C ALA A 39 10.32 -3.27 15.17
N PRO A 40 11.17 -4.07 15.88
CA PRO A 40 12.54 -3.65 16.17
C PRO A 40 13.34 -3.33 14.91
N GLY A 41 14.08 -2.23 14.94
CA GLY A 41 14.95 -1.84 13.83
C GLY A 41 14.27 -1.12 12.70
N GLN A 42 12.96 -0.90 12.77
CA GLN A 42 12.26 -0.17 11.73
C GLN A 42 12.53 1.33 11.81
N ARG A 43 12.75 1.94 10.65
CA ARG A 43 12.85 3.39 10.54
C ARG A 43 11.51 3.94 10.04
N VAL A 44 11.10 5.07 10.60
CA VAL A 44 9.92 5.79 10.11
C VAL A 44 10.38 6.75 9.01
N PRO A 45 9.99 6.52 7.74
CA PRO A 45 10.32 7.48 6.69
C PRO A 45 9.73 8.86 6.99
N ALA A 46 10.40 9.92 6.55
CA ALA A 46 9.98 11.29 6.85
C ALA A 46 8.57 11.60 6.35
N GLN A 47 8.13 10.93 5.28
CA GLN A 47 6.80 11.11 4.71
C GLN A 47 5.70 10.38 5.48
N VAL A 48 6.04 9.49 6.41
CA VAL A 48 5.08 8.73 7.21
C VAL A 48 4.89 9.42 8.55
N PHE A 49 3.81 10.17 8.70
CA PHE A 49 3.48 10.88 9.93
C PHE A 49 2.08 10.52 10.46
N ALA A 50 1.44 9.55 9.84
CA ALA A 50 0.16 9.00 10.28
C ALA A 50 0.10 7.53 9.88
N VAL A 51 -0.76 6.75 10.53
CA VAL A 51 -0.99 5.35 10.17
C VAL A 51 -2.49 5.09 10.02
N PRO A 52 -2.88 4.24 9.08
CA PRO A 52 -2.02 3.63 8.06
C PRO A 52 -1.62 4.64 6.97
N THR A 53 -0.43 4.48 6.41
CA THR A 53 0.04 5.26 5.26
C THR A 53 0.34 4.32 4.11
N TYR A 54 -0.17 4.64 2.93
CA TYR A 54 0.00 3.84 1.71
C TYR A 54 0.98 4.55 0.79
N VAL A 55 2.05 3.85 0.42
CA VAL A 55 3.12 4.38 -0.43
C VAL A 55 3.23 3.50 -1.67
N LEU A 56 3.04 4.08 -2.84
CA LEU A 56 3.15 3.36 -4.11
C LEU A 56 4.37 3.86 -4.87
N ASN A 57 5.32 2.96 -5.13
CA ASN A 57 6.57 3.28 -5.82
C ASN A 57 7.29 4.50 -5.20
N GLY A 58 7.32 4.57 -3.88
CA GLY A 58 7.99 5.64 -3.15
C GLY A 58 7.17 6.91 -2.94
N MET A 59 5.94 6.95 -3.46
CA MET A 59 5.07 8.13 -3.35
C MET A 59 3.88 7.85 -2.44
N VAL A 60 3.63 8.72 -1.47
CA VAL A 60 2.46 8.61 -0.59
C VAL A 60 1.20 8.83 -1.42
N ILE A 61 0.30 7.84 -1.43
CA ILE A 61 -0.95 7.91 -2.19
C ILE A 61 -2.19 7.97 -1.29
N SER A 62 -2.05 7.61 -0.02
CA SER A 62 -3.16 7.72 0.93
C SER A 62 -2.64 7.83 2.35
N LEU A 63 -3.22 8.75 3.11
CA LEU A 63 -3.07 8.85 4.56
C LEU A 63 -4.39 8.38 5.16
N GLY A 64 -4.38 7.23 5.82
CA GLY A 64 -5.58 6.55 6.24
C GLY A 64 -6.03 5.54 5.19
N ASN A 65 -7.04 4.74 5.51
CA ASN A 65 -7.52 3.71 4.60
C ASN A 65 -8.32 4.32 3.45
N PRO A 66 -7.98 3.96 2.21
CA PRO A 66 -8.85 4.28 1.07
C PRO A 66 -10.08 3.37 1.07
N GLU A 67 -11.05 3.68 0.21
CA GLU A 67 -12.16 2.76 -0.04
C GLU A 67 -11.61 1.52 -0.73
N ARG A 68 -11.86 0.35 -0.16
CA ARG A 68 -11.16 -0.90 -0.56
C ARG A 68 -11.33 -1.24 -2.03
N ASP A 69 -12.57 -1.34 -2.49
CA ASP A 69 -12.84 -1.83 -3.84
C ASP A 69 -12.35 -0.86 -4.91
N GLY A 70 -12.55 0.43 -4.69
CA GLY A 70 -12.06 1.46 -5.61
C GLY A 70 -10.54 1.53 -5.64
N PHE A 71 -9.91 1.36 -4.49
CA PHE A 71 -8.45 1.36 -4.41
C PHE A 71 -7.84 0.18 -5.18
N LEU A 72 -8.39 -1.02 -4.97
CA LEU A 72 -7.91 -2.23 -5.65
C LEU A 72 -8.15 -2.14 -7.16
N ALA A 73 -9.32 -1.63 -7.57
CA ALA A 73 -9.61 -1.42 -8.98
C ALA A 73 -8.64 -0.43 -9.62
N GLY A 74 -8.30 0.64 -8.89
CA GLY A 74 -7.32 1.63 -9.33
C GLY A 74 -5.94 1.04 -9.53
N LEU A 75 -5.50 0.17 -8.62
CA LEU A 75 -4.20 -0.51 -8.74
C LEU A 75 -4.16 -1.41 -9.98
N ARG A 76 -5.24 -2.16 -10.24
CA ARG A 76 -5.34 -3.02 -11.43
C ARG A 76 -5.32 -2.19 -12.71
N ALA A 77 -6.03 -1.07 -12.72
CA ALA A 77 -6.06 -0.17 -13.87
C ALA A 77 -4.68 0.43 -14.14
N GLU A 78 -3.96 0.85 -13.10
CA GLU A 78 -2.60 1.40 -13.24
C GLU A 78 -1.64 0.35 -13.80
N LEU A 79 -1.72 -0.89 -13.34
CA LEU A 79 -0.89 -1.97 -13.85
C LEU A 79 -1.18 -2.26 -15.32
N ALA A 80 -2.45 -2.28 -15.70
CA ALA A 80 -2.86 -2.49 -17.09
C ALA A 80 -2.33 -1.37 -17.99
N HIS A 81 -2.42 -0.12 -17.53
CA HIS A 81 -1.90 1.04 -18.25
C HIS A 81 -0.39 0.95 -18.46
N ARG A 82 0.37 0.57 -17.43
CA ARG A 82 1.82 0.40 -17.52
C ARG A 82 2.21 -0.73 -18.47
N SER A 83 1.45 -1.82 -18.49
CA SER A 83 1.67 -2.93 -19.42
C SER A 83 1.45 -2.49 -20.87
N GLU A 84 0.42 -1.68 -21.14
CA GLU A 84 0.16 -1.13 -22.47
C GLU A 84 1.31 -0.21 -22.91
N GLU A 85 1.82 0.64 -22.03
CA GLU A 85 2.95 1.50 -22.35
C GLU A 85 4.19 0.71 -22.69
N ARG A 86 4.44 -0.40 -21.99
CA ARG A 86 5.60 -1.26 -22.27
C ARG A 86 5.47 -1.99 -23.61
N ALA A 87 4.26 -2.28 -24.02
CA ALA A 87 4.01 -2.98 -25.28
C ALA A 87 4.25 -2.09 -26.52
N LYS A 88 4.32 -0.80 -26.32
CA LYS A 88 4.64 0.17 -27.37
C LYS A 88 6.14 0.38 -27.51
#